data_ef35b04563606e79d2ce53c489bfa30a
#
_entry.id   ef35b04563606e79d2ce53c489bfa30a
#
_cell.length_a   1.000
_cell.length_b   1.000
_cell.length_c   1.000
_cell.angle_alpha   90.00
_cell.angle_beta   90.00
_cell.angle_gamma   90.00
#
_symmetry.space_group_name_H-M   'P 1'
#
loop_
_entity.id
_entity.type
_entity.pdbx_description
1 polymer ?
#
loop_
_entity_poly.entity_id
_entity_poly.type
_entity_poly.pdbx_seq_one_letter_code
_entity_poly.pdbx_strand_id
1 'polypeptide(L)'
;DLYEQAYGTFYGQGEQVEEEILSLKEELQLCHGDYHHHNVLDCSGTSHIQHFESMRMDSAMSDLAKYTRKALEKNRWNAELGRQMLMTYQRVRPFRTGELQQLYLRLLYPEKFWKIANHYNNNKKTWSSKRDGDKLRQILAQEKARQEFLVLLYNLAE
;
A
#
# COMPACT_ATOMS: atom_id res chain seq x y z
N ASP A 1 22.21 10.08 -8.60
CA ASP A 1 21.72 8.97 -9.45
C ASP A 1 20.25 8.69 -9.09
N LEU A 2 19.53 7.95 -9.95
CA LEU A 2 18.11 7.67 -9.80
C LEU A 2 17.80 6.89 -8.50
N TYR A 3 18.68 5.98 -8.10
CA TYR A 3 18.54 5.21 -6.87
C TYR A 3 18.72 6.10 -5.63
N GLU A 4 19.73 6.97 -5.64
CA GLU A 4 19.95 7.91 -4.54
C GLU A 4 18.78 8.86 -4.35
N GLN A 5 18.20 9.36 -5.45
CA GLN A 5 16.99 10.17 -5.41
C GLN A 5 15.82 9.39 -4.79
N ALA A 6 15.59 8.14 -5.24
CA ALA A 6 14.53 7.29 -4.69
C ALA A 6 14.81 6.96 -3.21
N TYR A 7 16.05 6.66 -2.85
CA TYR A 7 16.45 6.40 -1.47
C TYR A 7 16.18 7.61 -0.57
N GLY A 8 16.61 8.81 -0.96
CA GLY A 8 16.35 10.03 -0.20
C GLY A 8 14.85 10.35 -0.04
N THR A 9 14.02 9.94 -1.02
CA THR A 9 12.57 10.15 -0.95
C THR A 9 11.89 9.14 -0.02
N PHE A 10 12.28 7.87 -0.07
CA PHE A 10 11.50 6.78 0.53
C PHE A 10 12.07 6.21 1.84
N TYR A 11 13.35 6.45 2.12
CA TYR A 11 13.99 5.86 3.31
C TYR A 11 13.34 6.36 4.61
N GLY A 12 13.20 7.67 4.77
CA GLY A 12 12.59 8.26 5.97
C GLY A 12 11.14 7.84 6.19
N GLN A 13 10.38 7.59 5.11
CA GLN A 13 9.01 7.06 5.22
C GLN A 13 9.01 5.63 5.81
N GLY A 14 9.99 4.81 5.47
CA GLY A 14 10.15 3.47 6.03
C GLY A 14 10.47 3.49 7.52
N GLU A 15 11.40 4.35 7.95
CA GLU A 15 11.75 4.54 9.36
C GLU A 15 10.57 5.04 10.18
N GLN A 16 9.84 6.06 9.69
CA GLN A 16 8.64 6.57 10.37
C GLN A 16 7.61 5.46 10.59
N VAL A 17 7.32 4.65 9.57
CA VAL A 17 6.35 3.55 9.69
C VAL A 17 6.82 2.51 10.70
N GLU A 18 8.11 2.15 10.71
CA GLU A 18 8.65 1.17 11.65
C GLU A 18 8.48 1.63 13.11
N GLU A 19 8.75 2.90 13.39
CA GLU A 19 8.59 3.47 14.74
C GLU A 19 7.13 3.53 15.18
N GLU A 20 6.24 4.02 14.31
CA GLU A 20 4.84 4.28 14.68
C GLU A 20 3.97 3.02 14.69
N ILE A 21 4.15 2.09 13.73
CA ILE A 21 3.25 0.94 13.59
C ILE A 21 3.32 -0.02 14.78
N LEU A 22 4.50 -0.15 15.41
CA LEU A 22 4.70 -0.99 16.58
C LEU A 22 3.98 -0.47 17.83
N SER A 23 3.65 0.82 17.88
CA SER A 23 2.93 1.44 18.98
C SER A 23 1.41 1.24 18.88
N LEU A 24 0.89 0.86 17.73
CA LEU A 24 -0.53 0.71 17.50
C LEU A 24 -1.05 -0.63 18.00
N LYS A 25 -2.17 -0.58 18.71
CA LYS A 25 -2.92 -1.80 19.04
C LYS A 25 -3.71 -2.24 17.81
N GLU A 26 -3.47 -3.46 17.35
CA GLU A 26 -4.18 -4.05 16.24
C GLU A 26 -5.14 -5.14 16.74
N GLU A 27 -6.38 -5.07 16.29
CA GLU A 27 -7.31 -6.18 16.46
C GLU A 27 -7.11 -7.17 15.31
N LEU A 28 -6.73 -8.39 15.65
CA LEU A 28 -6.45 -9.43 14.67
C LEU A 28 -7.73 -10.17 14.28
N GLN A 29 -7.87 -10.41 13.01
CA GLN A 29 -8.93 -11.23 12.42
C GLN A 29 -8.35 -12.09 11.30
N LEU A 30 -9.13 -13.06 10.81
CA LEU A 30 -8.73 -13.83 9.65
C LEU A 30 -8.78 -12.96 8.40
N CYS A 31 -7.61 -12.74 7.79
CA CYS A 31 -7.41 -11.95 6.60
C CYS A 31 -7.05 -12.83 5.41
N HIS A 32 -7.36 -12.37 4.20
CA HIS A 32 -7.00 -13.05 2.96
C HIS A 32 -5.47 -13.07 2.77
N GLY A 33 -4.77 -12.02 3.19
CA GLY A 33 -3.31 -11.90 3.13
C GLY A 33 -2.75 -11.54 1.76
N ASP A 34 -3.54 -11.69 0.68
CA ASP A 34 -3.19 -11.26 -0.68
C ASP A 34 -4.40 -10.66 -1.42
N TYR A 35 -5.18 -9.83 -0.71
CA TYR A 35 -6.40 -9.24 -1.26
C TYR A 35 -6.06 -8.11 -2.24
N HIS A 36 -6.31 -8.34 -3.52
CA HIS A 36 -6.17 -7.34 -4.59
C HIS A 36 -7.01 -7.73 -5.82
N HIS A 37 -7.15 -6.81 -6.78
CA HIS A 37 -8.08 -6.93 -7.90
C HIS A 37 -7.83 -8.14 -8.82
N HIS A 38 -6.65 -8.75 -8.85
CA HIS A 38 -6.42 -9.98 -9.60
C HIS A 38 -7.01 -11.22 -8.91
N ASN A 39 -7.23 -11.15 -7.59
CA ASN A 39 -7.80 -12.22 -6.79
C ASN A 39 -9.31 -12.05 -6.55
N VAL A 40 -9.91 -11.04 -7.21
CA VAL A 40 -11.36 -10.80 -7.20
C VAL A 40 -11.86 -10.93 -8.64
N LEU A 41 -12.71 -11.91 -8.88
CA LEU A 41 -13.33 -12.17 -10.18
C LEU A 41 -14.78 -11.71 -10.14
N ASP A 42 -15.22 -10.99 -11.17
CA ASP A 42 -16.63 -10.68 -11.38
C ASP A 42 -17.19 -11.67 -12.42
N CYS A 43 -18.12 -12.49 -11.98
CA CYS A 43 -18.81 -13.45 -12.83
C CYS A 43 -20.31 -13.13 -12.81
N SER A 44 -20.78 -12.48 -13.88
CA SER A 44 -22.21 -12.14 -14.07
C SER A 44 -22.83 -11.38 -12.88
N GLY A 45 -22.08 -10.38 -12.35
CA GLY A 45 -22.53 -9.55 -11.23
C GLY A 45 -22.35 -10.18 -9.84
N THR A 46 -21.68 -11.32 -9.76
CA THR A 46 -21.26 -11.94 -8.49
C THR A 46 -19.76 -11.90 -8.37
N SER A 47 -19.26 -11.30 -7.29
CA SER A 47 -17.81 -11.24 -7.02
C SER A 47 -17.35 -12.52 -6.32
N HIS A 48 -16.34 -13.16 -6.87
CA HIS A 48 -15.68 -14.33 -6.32
C HIS A 48 -14.26 -13.99 -5.89
N ILE A 49 -13.88 -14.40 -4.69
CA ILE A 49 -12.52 -14.24 -4.18
C ILE A 49 -11.81 -15.58 -4.31
N GLN A 50 -10.54 -15.56 -4.74
CA GLN A 50 -9.70 -16.74 -4.95
C GLN A 50 -8.30 -16.55 -4.36
N HIS A 51 -7.51 -17.62 -4.32
CA HIS A 51 -6.13 -17.61 -3.83
C HIS A 51 -6.02 -17.34 -2.32
N PHE A 52 -6.62 -18.23 -1.53
CA PHE A 52 -6.63 -18.14 -0.07
C PHE A 52 -5.37 -18.71 0.61
N GLU A 53 -4.33 -19.09 -0.14
CA GLU A 53 -3.09 -19.71 0.35
C GLU A 53 -2.31 -18.80 1.31
N SER A 54 -2.56 -17.48 1.24
CA SER A 54 -1.90 -16.47 2.09
C SER A 54 -2.69 -16.09 3.34
N MET A 55 -3.80 -16.79 3.60
CA MET A 55 -4.66 -16.49 4.76
C MET A 55 -3.87 -16.52 6.07
N ARG A 56 -4.10 -15.52 6.91
CA ARG A 56 -3.46 -15.40 8.21
C ARG A 56 -4.25 -14.51 9.17
N MET A 57 -3.93 -14.62 10.45
CA MET A 57 -4.39 -13.64 11.44
C MET A 57 -3.63 -12.33 11.25
N ASP A 58 -4.33 -11.24 10.96
CA ASP A 58 -3.77 -9.91 10.70
C ASP A 58 -4.84 -8.84 10.97
N SER A 59 -4.46 -7.57 10.95
CA SER A 59 -5.43 -6.47 10.95
C SER A 59 -6.23 -6.44 9.65
N ALA A 60 -7.53 -6.12 9.71
CA ALA A 60 -8.33 -5.86 8.51
C ALA A 60 -7.72 -4.79 7.61
N MET A 61 -6.97 -3.86 8.18
CA MET A 61 -6.28 -2.80 7.45
C MET A 61 -5.15 -3.33 6.58
N SER A 62 -4.63 -4.53 6.84
CA SER A 62 -3.63 -5.19 5.98
C SER A 62 -4.19 -5.50 4.59
N ASP A 63 -5.36 -6.13 4.52
CA ASP A 63 -6.02 -6.45 3.24
C ASP A 63 -6.53 -5.18 2.55
N LEU A 64 -7.15 -4.26 3.30
CA LEU A 64 -7.63 -2.99 2.75
C LEU A 64 -6.48 -2.14 2.18
N ALA A 65 -5.35 -2.05 2.88
CA ALA A 65 -4.17 -1.33 2.41
C ALA A 65 -3.62 -1.94 1.12
N LYS A 66 -3.51 -3.26 1.04
CA LYS A 66 -3.04 -3.95 -0.16
C LYS A 66 -3.96 -3.68 -1.35
N TYR A 67 -5.26 -3.80 -1.16
CA TYR A 67 -6.25 -3.56 -2.22
C TYR A 67 -6.21 -2.10 -2.68
N THR A 68 -6.29 -1.15 -1.74
CA THR A 68 -6.27 0.29 -2.01
C THR A 68 -4.99 0.70 -2.74
N ARG A 69 -3.82 0.27 -2.25
CA ARG A 69 -2.54 0.57 -2.89
C ARG A 69 -2.51 0.07 -4.34
N LYS A 70 -2.87 -1.20 -4.58
CA LYS A 70 -2.86 -1.78 -5.93
C LYS A 70 -3.82 -1.05 -6.89
N ALA A 71 -4.99 -0.66 -6.41
CA ALA A 71 -5.95 0.11 -7.19
C ALA A 71 -5.43 1.53 -7.50
N LEU A 72 -4.88 2.23 -6.49
CA LEU A 72 -4.39 3.59 -6.65
C LEU A 72 -3.12 3.66 -7.50
N GLU A 73 -2.18 2.73 -7.35
CA GLU A 73 -0.99 2.63 -8.20
C GLU A 73 -1.36 2.51 -9.69
N LYS A 74 -2.38 1.72 -10.01
CA LYS A 74 -2.89 1.57 -11.38
C LYS A 74 -3.58 2.84 -11.89
N ASN A 75 -4.16 3.61 -10.99
CA ASN A 75 -4.89 4.84 -11.27
C ASN A 75 -4.11 6.11 -10.87
N ARG A 76 -2.77 6.06 -10.89
CA ARG A 76 -1.87 7.20 -10.65
C ARG A 76 -2.16 7.94 -9.34
N TRP A 77 -2.53 7.19 -8.30
CA TRP A 77 -2.85 7.72 -6.97
C TRP A 77 -3.95 8.80 -6.99
N ASN A 78 -4.99 8.59 -7.80
CA ASN A 78 -6.14 9.48 -7.85
C ASN A 78 -6.81 9.58 -6.48
N ALA A 79 -6.71 10.74 -5.83
CA ALA A 79 -7.19 10.96 -4.46
C ALA A 79 -8.72 10.82 -4.34
N GLU A 80 -9.48 11.23 -5.36
CA GLU A 80 -10.94 11.09 -5.36
C GLU A 80 -11.37 9.62 -5.44
N LEU A 81 -10.68 8.82 -6.27
CA LEU A 81 -10.91 7.37 -6.30
C LEU A 81 -10.62 6.76 -4.91
N GLY A 82 -9.51 7.13 -4.30
CA GLY A 82 -9.16 6.67 -2.95
C GLY A 82 -10.22 7.04 -1.92
N ARG A 83 -10.69 8.28 -1.94
CA ARG A 83 -11.78 8.75 -1.07
C ARG A 83 -13.04 7.92 -1.25
N GLN A 84 -13.46 7.67 -2.49
CA GLN A 84 -14.64 6.85 -2.81
C GLN A 84 -14.50 5.40 -2.31
N MET A 85 -13.31 4.80 -2.45
CA MET A 85 -13.03 3.46 -1.92
C MET A 85 -13.19 3.40 -0.40
N LEU A 86 -12.63 4.37 0.34
CA LEU A 86 -12.73 4.45 1.79
C LEU A 86 -14.17 4.67 2.26
N MET A 87 -14.89 5.56 1.60
CA MET A 87 -16.31 5.81 1.92
C MET A 87 -17.18 4.57 1.66
N THR A 88 -16.90 3.84 0.58
CA THR A 88 -17.63 2.61 0.25
C THR A 88 -17.35 1.52 1.28
N TYR A 89 -16.09 1.36 1.68
CA TYR A 89 -15.70 0.43 2.73
C TYR A 89 -16.40 0.77 4.05
N GLN A 90 -16.34 2.04 4.47
CA GLN A 90 -16.93 2.51 5.73
C GLN A 90 -18.44 2.30 5.82
N ARG A 91 -19.17 2.33 4.70
CA ARG A 91 -20.63 2.05 4.68
C ARG A 91 -20.95 0.62 5.05
N VAL A 92 -20.07 -0.32 4.71
CA VAL A 92 -20.27 -1.76 4.98
C VAL A 92 -19.66 -2.15 6.32
N ARG A 93 -18.46 -1.64 6.59
CA ARG A 93 -17.72 -1.87 7.83
C ARG A 93 -17.13 -0.54 8.32
N PRO A 94 -17.78 0.11 9.31
CA PRO A 94 -17.26 1.34 9.91
C PRO A 94 -15.85 1.13 10.48
N PHE A 95 -14.99 2.14 10.27
CA PHE A 95 -13.66 2.13 10.86
C PHE A 95 -13.72 2.20 12.38
N ARG A 96 -12.93 1.39 13.05
CA ARG A 96 -12.73 1.45 14.49
C ARG A 96 -11.63 2.46 14.83
N THR A 97 -11.58 2.86 16.11
CA THR A 97 -10.53 3.76 16.59
C THR A 97 -9.14 3.23 16.24
N GLY A 98 -8.31 4.06 15.63
CA GLY A 98 -6.94 3.74 15.22
C GLY A 98 -6.81 3.01 13.88
N GLU A 99 -7.88 2.48 13.28
CA GLU A 99 -7.79 1.75 12.00
C GLU A 99 -7.39 2.65 10.82
N LEU A 100 -7.87 3.91 10.78
CA LEU A 100 -7.45 4.85 9.74
C LEU A 100 -5.96 5.20 9.87
N GLN A 101 -5.43 5.32 11.09
CA GLN A 101 -4.01 5.52 11.32
C GLN A 101 -3.19 4.30 10.88
N GLN A 102 -3.66 3.08 11.18
CA GLN A 102 -3.03 1.85 10.68
C GLN A 102 -3.03 1.80 9.16
N LEU A 103 -4.15 2.16 8.52
CA LEU A 103 -4.25 2.21 7.07
C LEU A 103 -3.28 3.24 6.47
N TYR A 104 -3.20 4.42 7.08
CA TYR A 104 -2.25 5.47 6.69
C TYR A 104 -0.81 4.97 6.72
N LEU A 105 -0.36 4.39 7.84
CA LEU A 105 1.01 3.88 7.97
C LEU A 105 1.31 2.75 6.97
N ARG A 106 0.37 1.83 6.76
CA ARG A 106 0.51 0.76 5.76
C ARG A 106 0.61 1.27 4.33
N LEU A 107 -0.07 2.39 4.01
CA LEU A 107 0.01 3.04 2.70
C LEU A 107 1.21 3.99 2.57
N LEU A 108 1.69 4.55 3.70
CA LEU A 108 2.92 5.34 3.76
C LEU A 108 4.15 4.47 3.52
N TYR A 109 4.14 3.20 3.95
CA TYR A 109 5.27 2.28 3.73
C TYR A 109 5.56 2.09 2.24
N PRO A 110 6.77 2.42 1.76
CA PRO A 110 7.09 2.42 0.33
C PRO A 110 7.49 1.02 -0.17
N GLU A 111 6.57 0.07 -0.13
CA GLU A 111 6.82 -1.35 -0.41
C GLU A 111 7.50 -1.61 -1.76
N LYS A 112 7.10 -0.88 -2.81
CA LYS A 112 7.71 -1.06 -4.14
C LYS A 112 9.19 -0.64 -4.16
N PHE A 113 9.51 0.46 -3.49
CA PHE A 113 10.90 0.89 -3.37
C PHE A 113 11.73 -0.18 -2.67
N TRP A 114 11.28 -0.67 -1.50
CA TRP A 114 12.01 -1.69 -0.75
C TRP A 114 12.16 -3.01 -1.51
N LYS A 115 11.17 -3.43 -2.29
CA LYS A 115 11.30 -4.60 -3.17
C LYS A 115 12.41 -4.42 -4.21
N ILE A 116 12.53 -3.23 -4.80
CA ILE A 116 13.57 -2.91 -5.77
C ILE A 116 14.93 -2.81 -5.07
N ALA A 117 15.01 -2.14 -3.92
CA ALA A 117 16.24 -2.00 -3.14
C ALA A 117 16.78 -3.36 -2.68
N ASN A 118 15.92 -4.24 -2.17
CA ASN A 118 16.30 -5.59 -1.77
C ASN A 118 16.79 -6.43 -2.97
N HIS A 119 16.12 -6.32 -4.12
CA HIS A 119 16.57 -6.99 -5.34
C HIS A 119 17.95 -6.50 -5.77
N TYR A 120 18.19 -5.20 -5.73
CA TYR A 120 19.49 -4.60 -6.04
C TYR A 120 20.61 -5.08 -5.08
N ASN A 121 20.35 -5.05 -3.78
CA ASN A 121 21.33 -5.45 -2.77
C ASN A 121 21.67 -6.95 -2.83
N ASN A 122 20.67 -7.81 -3.09
CA ASN A 122 20.87 -9.26 -3.11
C ASN A 122 21.53 -9.77 -4.39
N ASN A 123 21.45 -9.05 -5.50
CA ASN A 123 22.04 -9.44 -6.80
C ASN A 123 23.43 -8.84 -7.04
N LYS A 124 24.20 -8.58 -5.97
CA LYS A 124 25.63 -8.14 -6.02
C LYS A 124 25.88 -7.05 -7.08
N LYS A 125 25.14 -5.93 -6.98
CA LYS A 125 25.43 -4.70 -7.71
C LYS A 125 25.34 -4.76 -9.24
N THR A 126 24.78 -5.76 -9.85
CA THR A 126 24.43 -5.69 -11.25
C THR A 126 23.10 -4.93 -11.41
N TRP A 127 23.21 -3.62 -11.22
CA TRP A 127 22.16 -2.67 -11.57
C TRP A 127 22.06 -2.64 -13.10
N SER A 128 21.34 -3.53 -13.68
CA SER A 128 21.25 -3.61 -15.14
C SER A 128 19.87 -3.98 -15.66
N SER A 129 18.86 -4.12 -14.85
CA SER A 129 17.56 -4.28 -15.46
C SER A 129 16.96 -2.91 -15.75
N LYS A 130 16.90 -2.55 -17.03
CA LYS A 130 16.08 -1.45 -17.54
C LYS A 130 14.70 -1.41 -16.84
N ARG A 131 14.16 -2.59 -16.56
CA ARG A 131 12.90 -2.80 -15.84
C ARG A 131 12.88 -2.20 -14.43
N ASP A 132 13.96 -2.30 -13.65
CA ASP A 132 13.98 -1.76 -12.28
C ASP A 132 14.16 -0.24 -12.28
N GLY A 133 14.95 0.28 -13.22
CA GLY A 133 15.02 1.72 -13.48
C GLY A 133 13.66 2.31 -13.90
N ASP A 134 12.92 1.63 -14.77
CA ASP A 134 11.59 2.08 -15.19
C ASP A 134 10.60 2.05 -14.04
N LYS A 135 10.66 1.04 -13.17
CA LYS A 135 9.83 0.99 -11.95
C LYS A 135 10.17 2.13 -10.97
N LEU A 136 11.46 2.44 -10.76
CA LEU A 136 11.86 3.58 -9.91
C LEU A 136 11.34 4.90 -10.46
N ARG A 137 11.49 5.13 -11.77
CA ARG A 137 10.93 6.34 -12.40
C ARG A 137 9.42 6.43 -12.20
N GLN A 138 8.72 5.30 -12.33
CA GLN A 138 7.27 5.25 -12.15
C GLN A 138 6.85 5.61 -10.73
N ILE A 139 7.50 5.06 -9.69
CA ILE A 139 7.14 5.37 -8.30
C ILE A 139 7.48 6.82 -7.95
N LEU A 140 8.62 7.35 -8.40
CA LEU A 140 8.98 8.75 -8.21
C LEU A 140 8.00 9.71 -8.91
N ALA A 141 7.58 9.38 -10.13
CA ALA A 141 6.61 10.20 -10.87
C ALA A 141 5.22 10.24 -10.21
N GLN A 142 4.87 9.22 -9.44
CA GLN A 142 3.59 9.14 -8.74
C GLN A 142 3.65 9.65 -7.29
N GLU A 143 4.83 9.94 -6.75
CA GLU A 143 5.00 10.24 -5.33
C GLU A 143 4.23 11.48 -4.89
N LYS A 144 4.20 12.54 -5.71
CA LYS A 144 3.41 13.74 -5.39
C LYS A 144 1.92 13.41 -5.19
N ALA A 145 1.31 12.71 -6.15
CA ALA A 145 -0.10 12.33 -6.06
C ALA A 145 -0.36 11.35 -4.89
N ARG A 146 0.59 10.47 -4.61
CA ARG A 146 0.54 9.58 -3.45
C ARG A 146 0.53 10.38 -2.14
N GLN A 147 1.39 11.37 -2.00
CA GLN A 147 1.43 12.23 -0.82
C GLN A 147 0.14 13.05 -0.66
N GLU A 148 -0.44 13.56 -1.73
CA GLU A 148 -1.74 14.25 -1.70
C GLU A 148 -2.84 13.36 -1.14
N PHE A 149 -2.90 12.09 -1.56
CA PHE A 149 -3.84 11.12 -1.00
C PHE A 149 -3.53 10.77 0.47
N LEU A 150 -2.26 10.62 0.83
CA LEU A 150 -1.85 10.31 2.21
C LEU A 150 -2.21 11.46 3.18
N VAL A 151 -2.07 12.72 2.77
CA VAL A 151 -2.52 13.89 3.55
C VAL A 151 -4.03 13.85 3.75
N LEU A 152 -4.80 13.53 2.71
CA LEU A 152 -6.25 13.36 2.83
C LEU A 152 -6.59 12.28 3.86
N LEU A 153 -5.93 11.12 3.78
CA LEU A 153 -6.17 10.00 4.70
C LEU A 153 -5.76 10.35 6.15
N TYR A 154 -4.65 11.05 6.33
CA TYR A 154 -4.19 11.50 7.63
C TYR A 154 -5.22 12.41 8.31
N ASN A 155 -5.75 13.39 7.58
CA ASN A 155 -6.78 14.31 8.09
C ASN A 155 -8.12 13.62 8.41
N LEU A 156 -8.37 12.43 7.85
CA LEU A 156 -9.54 11.62 8.21
C LEU A 156 -9.30 10.76 9.46
N ALA A 157 -8.04 10.57 9.85
CA ALA A 157 -7.66 9.76 11.01
C ALA A 157 -7.58 10.57 12.32
N GLU A 158 -7.44 11.90 12.22
CA GLU A 158 -7.52 12.85 13.35
C GLU A 158 -8.98 13.11 13.76
#